data_321230a636d8142f3a93952c52893e83
#
_entry.id   321230a636d8142f3a93952c52893e83
#
_cell.length_a   1.000
_cell.length_b   1.000
_cell.length_c   1.000
_cell.angle_alpha   90.00
_cell.angle_beta   90.00
_cell.angle_gamma   90.00
#
_symmetry.space_group_name_H-M   'P 1'
#
loop_
_entity.id
_entity.type
_entity.pdbx_description
1 polymer ?
#
loop_
_entity_poly.entity_id
_entity_poly.type
_entity_poly.pdbx_seq_one_letter_code
_entity_poly.pdbx_strand_id
1 'polypeptide(L)'
;AMIYSSLGEGKKIRPFMVLQSSNLFGVKEEVACRVGSAVEFLHSYSLIHDDLPAMDDSDFRRGKKSCHKHFNEATAILAGDALLTLAFEILSDPLTAEDSSVRCQLVNFLAKAAGHRGMVAGQMLDLVTEGRQLCVDEIVQMQSLKTGEIFAFCMVSGGILGGASKLQLDALKKYAYGFGIAFQIVDDLLDVEGDIDTIGKPGGQDA
;
A
#
# COMPACT_ATOMS: atom_id res chain seq x y z
N ALA A 1 14.27 -0.57 13.56
CA ALA A 1 13.91 -0.13 12.22
C ALA A 1 12.42 -0.41 11.91
N MET A 2 11.96 -1.68 11.96
CA MET A 2 10.55 -2.03 11.66
C MET A 2 9.54 -1.18 12.44
N ILE A 3 9.65 -1.12 13.78
CA ILE A 3 8.77 -0.30 14.64
C ILE A 3 8.85 1.19 14.26
N TYR A 4 10.05 1.69 14.01
CA TYR A 4 10.29 3.08 13.63
C TYR A 4 9.49 3.49 12.39
N SER A 5 9.45 2.61 11.38
CA SER A 5 8.81 2.91 10.10
C SER A 5 7.32 2.55 10.05
N SER A 6 6.86 1.50 10.77
CA SER A 6 5.49 1.01 10.68
C SER A 6 4.52 1.63 11.69
N LEU A 7 5.00 1.99 12.89
CA LEU A 7 4.17 2.58 13.95
C LEU A 7 4.22 4.10 13.98
N GLY A 8 4.78 4.74 12.95
CA GLY A 8 4.81 6.18 12.80
C GLY A 8 3.45 6.79 12.46
N GLU A 9 3.42 8.13 12.46
CA GLU A 9 2.27 8.91 12.05
C GLU A 9 1.94 8.66 10.57
N GLY A 10 0.65 8.71 10.24
CA GLY A 10 0.13 8.52 8.89
C GLY A 10 -1.38 8.39 8.89
N LYS A 11 -2.01 8.69 7.76
CA LYS A 11 -3.49 8.68 7.61
C LYS A 11 -4.11 7.30 7.78
N LYS A 12 -3.32 6.21 7.72
CA LYS A 12 -3.74 4.79 7.86
C LYS A 12 -4.97 4.42 6.99
N ILE A 13 -5.05 4.99 5.80
CA ILE A 13 -6.20 4.82 4.88
C ILE A 13 -6.36 3.36 4.48
N ARG A 14 -5.26 2.63 4.22
CA ARG A 14 -5.30 1.22 3.81
C ARG A 14 -5.90 0.32 4.89
N PRO A 15 -5.43 0.30 6.14
CA PRO A 15 -6.09 -0.42 7.23
C PRO A 15 -7.54 0.02 7.44
N PHE A 16 -7.82 1.32 7.36
CA PHE A 16 -9.19 1.83 7.48
C PHE A 16 -10.12 1.23 6.42
N MET A 17 -9.70 1.14 5.15
CA MET A 17 -10.48 0.52 4.09
C MET A 17 -10.74 -0.97 4.36
N VAL A 18 -9.76 -1.71 4.87
CA VAL A 18 -9.93 -3.12 5.29
C VAL A 18 -11.00 -3.22 6.38
N LEU A 19 -10.92 -2.37 7.41
CA LEU A 19 -11.89 -2.35 8.51
C LEU A 19 -13.31 -2.03 8.00
N GLN A 20 -13.45 -1.01 7.16
CA GLN A 20 -14.77 -0.62 6.63
C GLN A 20 -15.37 -1.71 5.72
N SER A 21 -14.57 -2.29 4.82
CA SER A 21 -15.06 -3.39 3.98
C SER A 21 -15.41 -4.64 4.78
N SER A 22 -14.61 -4.98 5.80
CA SER A 22 -14.87 -6.08 6.71
C SER A 22 -16.18 -5.89 7.49
N ASN A 23 -16.43 -4.67 7.95
CA ASN A 23 -17.65 -4.32 8.67
C ASN A 23 -18.93 -4.49 7.83
N LEU A 24 -18.86 -4.22 6.51
CA LEU A 24 -19.99 -4.44 5.58
C LEU A 24 -20.44 -5.92 5.54
N PHE A 25 -19.56 -6.85 5.85
CA PHE A 25 -19.81 -8.30 5.81
C PHE A 25 -19.84 -8.93 7.20
N GLY A 26 -19.89 -8.15 8.27
CA GLY A 26 -19.99 -8.65 9.65
C GLY A 26 -18.74 -9.39 10.15
N VAL A 27 -17.57 -9.13 9.58
CA VAL A 27 -16.30 -9.69 10.03
C VAL A 27 -15.90 -9.08 11.37
N LYS A 28 -15.40 -9.90 12.29
CA LYS A 28 -14.93 -9.45 13.60
C LYS A 28 -13.77 -8.44 13.44
N GLU A 29 -13.80 -7.37 14.22
CA GLU A 29 -12.82 -6.29 14.16
C GLU A 29 -11.38 -6.81 14.37
N GLU A 30 -11.17 -7.77 15.28
CA GLU A 30 -9.85 -8.37 15.51
C GLU A 30 -9.24 -9.00 14.26
N VAL A 31 -10.07 -9.71 13.47
CA VAL A 31 -9.67 -10.32 12.20
C VAL A 31 -9.37 -9.23 11.16
N ALA A 32 -10.25 -8.23 11.06
CA ALA A 32 -10.05 -7.09 10.17
C ALA A 32 -8.77 -6.31 10.50
N CYS A 33 -8.46 -6.10 11.80
CA CYS A 33 -7.23 -5.47 12.26
C CYS A 33 -5.99 -6.28 11.86
N ARG A 34 -6.03 -7.61 11.89
CA ARG A 34 -4.91 -8.44 11.44
C ARG A 34 -4.60 -8.23 9.96
N VAL A 35 -5.63 -8.26 9.11
CA VAL A 35 -5.46 -8.01 7.66
C VAL A 35 -5.06 -6.55 7.39
N GLY A 36 -5.63 -5.60 8.13
CA GLY A 36 -5.24 -4.20 8.08
C GLY A 36 -3.77 -3.97 8.48
N SER A 37 -3.29 -4.70 9.50
CA SER A 37 -1.88 -4.66 9.90
C SER A 37 -0.97 -5.23 8.82
N ALA A 38 -1.36 -6.35 8.20
CA ALA A 38 -0.58 -6.96 7.13
C ALA A 38 -0.39 -6.00 5.95
N VAL A 39 -1.46 -5.32 5.50
CA VAL A 39 -1.35 -4.36 4.41
C VAL A 39 -0.55 -3.11 4.80
N GLU A 40 -0.63 -2.67 6.05
CA GLU A 40 0.17 -1.54 6.53
C GLU A 40 1.66 -1.88 6.65
N PHE A 41 2.00 -3.11 7.03
CA PHE A 41 3.39 -3.58 7.02
C PHE A 41 3.94 -3.66 5.60
N LEU A 42 3.17 -4.19 4.66
CA LEU A 42 3.53 -4.18 3.24
C LEU A 42 3.71 -2.73 2.72
N HIS A 43 2.82 -1.81 3.08
CA HIS A 43 2.98 -0.40 2.70
C HIS A 43 4.22 0.24 3.36
N SER A 44 4.51 -0.12 4.62
CA SER A 44 5.73 0.39 5.29
C SER A 44 7.00 -0.14 4.64
N TYR A 45 7.00 -1.42 4.22
CA TYR A 45 8.08 -1.97 3.41
C TYR A 45 8.30 -1.16 2.13
N SER A 46 7.25 -0.89 1.35
CA SER A 46 7.39 -0.16 0.09
C SER A 46 7.99 1.23 0.31
N LEU A 47 7.52 1.96 1.33
CA LEU A 47 8.07 3.29 1.66
C LEU A 47 9.53 3.24 2.11
N ILE A 48 9.93 2.22 2.89
CA ILE A 48 11.34 2.07 3.31
C ILE A 48 12.24 1.86 2.10
N HIS A 49 11.81 1.02 1.15
CA HIS A 49 12.60 0.72 -0.04
C HIS A 49 12.57 1.86 -1.05
N ASP A 50 11.45 2.55 -1.22
CA ASP A 50 11.35 3.74 -2.07
C ASP A 50 12.30 4.85 -1.62
N ASP A 51 12.49 5.03 -0.30
CA ASP A 51 13.39 6.06 0.25
C ASP A 51 14.89 5.76 0.04
N LEU A 52 15.30 4.55 -0.36
CA LEU A 52 16.72 4.18 -0.51
C LEU A 52 17.43 5.00 -1.58
N PRO A 53 18.78 5.17 -1.48
CA PRO A 53 19.56 5.92 -2.47
C PRO A 53 19.48 5.38 -3.92
N ALA A 54 19.14 4.09 -4.09
CA ALA A 54 18.95 3.47 -5.40
C ALA A 54 17.54 3.72 -6.00
N MET A 55 16.67 4.38 -5.27
CA MET A 55 15.30 4.71 -5.62
C MET A 55 15.13 6.25 -5.55
N ASP A 56 14.31 6.77 -4.64
CA ASP A 56 14.01 8.20 -4.54
C ASP A 56 15.09 9.00 -3.77
N ASP A 57 16.06 8.36 -3.11
CA ASP A 57 17.10 8.95 -2.22
C ASP A 57 16.53 9.99 -1.23
N SER A 58 15.40 9.68 -0.64
CA SER A 58 14.69 10.62 0.24
C SER A 58 15.30 10.67 1.64
N ASP A 59 15.70 11.86 2.09
CA ASP A 59 16.23 12.07 3.44
C ASP A 59 15.15 12.00 4.53
N PHE A 60 13.90 12.35 4.19
CA PHE A 60 12.80 12.48 5.13
C PHE A 60 11.53 11.78 4.63
N ARG A 61 10.79 11.19 5.56
CA ARG A 61 9.47 10.61 5.35
C ARG A 61 8.54 10.99 6.50
N ARG A 62 7.41 11.63 6.20
CA ARG A 62 6.42 12.07 7.21
C ARG A 62 7.05 12.91 8.34
N GLY A 63 7.90 13.86 7.98
CA GLY A 63 8.58 14.77 8.93
C GLY A 63 9.69 14.15 9.78
N LYS A 64 10.03 12.86 9.57
CA LYS A 64 11.15 12.18 10.24
C LYS A 64 12.19 11.74 9.23
N LYS A 65 13.43 11.52 9.67
CA LYS A 65 14.45 10.92 8.81
C LYS A 65 13.94 9.59 8.23
N SER A 66 14.21 9.34 6.95
CA SER A 66 13.95 8.05 6.34
C SER A 66 14.72 6.92 7.06
N CYS A 67 14.29 5.67 6.88
CA CYS A 67 14.87 4.55 7.62
C CYS A 67 16.37 4.41 7.39
N HIS A 68 16.84 4.55 6.15
CA HIS A 68 18.27 4.44 5.82
C HIS A 68 19.11 5.61 6.35
N LYS A 69 18.54 6.81 6.47
CA LYS A 69 19.22 7.98 7.06
C LYS A 69 19.20 7.97 8.60
N HIS A 70 18.22 7.32 9.21
CA HIS A 70 18.15 7.18 10.67
C HIS A 70 19.02 6.04 11.17
N PHE A 71 19.09 4.92 10.45
CA PHE A 71 19.91 3.75 10.78
C PHE A 71 21.07 3.62 9.79
N ASN A 72 20.91 2.84 8.73
CA ASN A 72 21.79 2.67 7.57
C ASN A 72 21.03 1.90 6.48
N GLU A 73 21.59 1.83 5.26
CA GLU A 73 20.96 1.15 4.11
C GLU A 73 20.70 -0.34 4.35
N ALA A 74 21.68 -1.07 4.88
CA ALA A 74 21.53 -2.51 5.14
C ALA A 74 20.38 -2.79 6.12
N THR A 75 20.27 -1.98 7.20
CA THR A 75 19.18 -2.08 8.16
C THR A 75 17.83 -1.74 7.53
N ALA A 76 17.76 -0.75 6.63
CA ALA A 76 16.55 -0.37 5.93
C ALA A 76 16.08 -1.49 4.98
N ILE A 77 16.99 -2.05 4.16
CA ILE A 77 16.70 -3.18 3.26
C ILE A 77 16.12 -4.35 4.06
N LEU A 78 16.82 -4.80 5.11
CA LEU A 78 16.38 -5.94 5.90
C LEU A 78 15.08 -5.67 6.68
N ALA A 79 14.83 -4.42 7.11
CA ALA A 79 13.58 -4.05 7.76
C ALA A 79 12.39 -4.11 6.77
N GLY A 80 12.60 -3.68 5.53
CA GLY A 80 11.61 -3.80 4.47
C GLY A 80 11.30 -5.26 4.15
N ASP A 81 12.32 -6.10 3.94
CA ASP A 81 12.16 -7.54 3.67
C ASP A 81 11.40 -8.26 4.79
N ALA A 82 11.74 -7.92 6.05
CA ALA A 82 11.07 -8.51 7.21
C ALA A 82 9.60 -8.08 7.31
N LEU A 83 9.27 -6.80 7.03
CA LEU A 83 7.89 -6.31 7.03
C LEU A 83 7.05 -6.94 5.92
N LEU A 84 7.63 -7.08 4.71
CA LEU A 84 6.98 -7.78 3.60
C LEU A 84 6.68 -9.24 3.97
N THR A 85 7.65 -9.94 4.54
CA THR A 85 7.49 -11.33 4.97
C THR A 85 6.45 -11.47 6.09
N LEU A 86 6.49 -10.57 7.08
CA LEU A 86 5.52 -10.53 8.20
C LEU A 86 4.08 -10.32 7.69
N ALA A 87 3.87 -9.54 6.64
CA ALA A 87 2.55 -9.37 6.05
C ALA A 87 1.95 -10.71 5.60
N PHE A 88 2.73 -11.55 4.93
CA PHE A 88 2.29 -12.89 4.51
C PHE A 88 2.16 -13.88 5.66
N GLU A 89 3.02 -13.80 6.67
CA GLU A 89 2.90 -14.59 7.90
C GLU A 89 1.53 -14.33 8.56
N ILE A 90 1.16 -13.06 8.76
CA ILE A 90 -0.13 -12.68 9.34
C ILE A 90 -1.30 -13.21 8.51
N LEU A 91 -1.27 -13.06 7.18
CA LEU A 91 -2.38 -13.52 6.33
C LEU A 91 -2.53 -15.03 6.28
N SER A 92 -1.45 -15.78 6.48
CA SER A 92 -1.45 -17.25 6.48
C SER A 92 -1.80 -17.86 7.84
N ASP A 93 -1.78 -17.06 8.91
CA ASP A 93 -2.04 -17.50 10.28
C ASP A 93 -3.51 -17.94 10.48
N PRO A 94 -3.79 -19.07 11.15
CA PRO A 94 -5.16 -19.50 11.49
C PRO A 94 -5.98 -18.46 12.27
N LEU A 95 -5.34 -17.56 13.05
CA LEU A 95 -6.01 -16.46 13.72
C LEU A 95 -6.58 -15.40 12.75
N THR A 96 -6.14 -15.37 11.50
CA THR A 96 -6.69 -14.48 10.48
C THR A 96 -7.95 -15.07 9.85
N ALA A 97 -7.98 -16.37 9.63
CA ALA A 97 -9.18 -17.12 9.23
C ALA A 97 -8.97 -18.61 9.54
N GLU A 98 -9.97 -19.28 10.11
CA GLU A 98 -9.90 -20.73 10.37
C GLU A 98 -9.84 -21.51 9.05
N ASP A 99 -10.63 -21.11 8.05
CA ASP A 99 -10.63 -21.72 6.72
C ASP A 99 -9.33 -21.38 5.96
N SER A 100 -8.57 -22.42 5.67
CA SER A 100 -7.33 -22.31 4.89
C SER A 100 -7.56 -21.80 3.47
N SER A 101 -8.73 -22.02 2.87
CA SER A 101 -9.05 -21.53 1.54
C SER A 101 -9.16 -19.99 1.53
N VAL A 102 -9.72 -19.40 2.59
CA VAL A 102 -9.78 -17.95 2.79
C VAL A 102 -8.36 -17.38 2.94
N ARG A 103 -7.51 -17.99 3.78
CA ARG A 103 -6.11 -17.58 3.92
C ARG A 103 -5.35 -17.64 2.60
N CYS A 104 -5.50 -18.72 1.84
CA CYS A 104 -4.88 -18.86 0.51
C CYS A 104 -5.36 -17.78 -0.47
N GLN A 105 -6.64 -17.42 -0.45
CA GLN A 105 -7.18 -16.33 -1.27
C GLN A 105 -6.55 -14.99 -0.90
N LEU A 106 -6.47 -14.66 0.39
CA LEU A 106 -5.85 -13.42 0.87
C LEU A 106 -4.37 -13.34 0.48
N VAL A 107 -3.59 -14.39 0.76
CA VAL A 107 -2.16 -14.47 0.42
C VAL A 107 -1.95 -14.34 -1.10
N ASN A 108 -2.71 -15.09 -1.90
CA ASN A 108 -2.61 -15.03 -3.37
C ASN A 108 -2.98 -13.64 -3.92
N PHE A 109 -4.03 -13.02 -3.36
CA PHE A 109 -4.43 -11.69 -3.81
C PHE A 109 -3.38 -10.64 -3.43
N LEU A 110 -2.89 -10.63 -2.18
CA LEU A 110 -1.84 -9.69 -1.79
C LEU A 110 -0.56 -9.89 -2.60
N ALA A 111 -0.15 -11.13 -2.86
CA ALA A 111 1.03 -11.43 -3.68
C ALA A 111 0.91 -10.91 -5.12
N LYS A 112 -0.30 -10.97 -5.71
CA LYS A 112 -0.56 -10.39 -7.04
C LYS A 112 -0.57 -8.86 -6.99
N ALA A 113 -1.25 -8.28 -5.99
CA ALA A 113 -1.38 -6.83 -5.84
C ALA A 113 -0.04 -6.14 -5.54
N ALA A 114 0.82 -6.78 -4.76
CA ALA A 114 2.13 -6.24 -4.39
C ALA A 114 3.24 -6.57 -5.40
N GLY A 115 3.13 -7.68 -6.13
CA GLY A 115 4.20 -8.25 -6.94
C GLY A 115 4.34 -7.64 -8.34
N HIS A 116 4.94 -8.47 -9.24
CA HIS A 116 5.27 -8.11 -10.62
C HIS A 116 4.07 -7.81 -11.53
N ARG A 117 2.85 -7.98 -11.07
CA ARG A 117 1.58 -7.65 -11.77
C ARG A 117 0.81 -6.52 -11.09
N GLY A 118 1.38 -5.90 -10.06
CA GLY A 118 0.78 -4.84 -9.26
C GLY A 118 1.83 -3.79 -8.87
N MET A 119 1.93 -3.50 -7.58
CA MET A 119 2.71 -2.39 -7.04
C MET A 119 4.16 -2.35 -7.54
N VAL A 120 4.89 -3.49 -7.54
CA VAL A 120 6.28 -3.53 -8.03
C VAL A 120 6.38 -3.22 -9.52
N ALA A 121 5.42 -3.69 -10.34
CA ALA A 121 5.37 -3.32 -11.76
C ALA A 121 5.08 -1.82 -11.94
N GLY A 122 4.16 -1.27 -11.15
CA GLY A 122 3.85 0.16 -11.15
C GLY A 122 5.06 1.01 -10.75
N GLN A 123 5.78 0.61 -9.70
CA GLN A 123 7.01 1.28 -9.29
C GLN A 123 8.11 1.20 -10.37
N MET A 124 8.25 0.06 -11.04
CA MET A 124 9.20 -0.06 -12.15
C MET A 124 8.83 0.84 -13.34
N LEU A 125 7.52 0.96 -13.66
CA LEU A 125 7.05 1.89 -14.69
C LEU A 125 7.37 3.33 -14.31
N ASP A 126 7.14 3.72 -13.08
CA ASP A 126 7.45 5.05 -12.55
C ASP A 126 8.93 5.39 -12.78
N LEU A 127 9.84 4.53 -12.33
CA LEU A 127 11.29 4.72 -12.50
C LEU A 127 11.73 4.82 -13.97
N VAL A 128 11.21 3.97 -14.86
CA VAL A 128 11.65 3.97 -16.28
C VAL A 128 11.02 5.08 -17.10
N THR A 129 10.00 5.74 -16.57
CA THR A 129 9.33 6.87 -17.23
C THR A 129 9.71 8.21 -16.62
N GLU A 130 10.55 8.24 -15.61
CA GLU A 130 11.07 9.48 -15.02
C GLU A 130 11.68 10.41 -16.09
N GLY A 131 11.31 11.68 -16.05
CA GLY A 131 11.73 12.69 -17.03
C GLY A 131 11.07 12.58 -18.41
N ARG A 132 10.05 11.70 -18.60
CA ARG A 132 9.27 11.59 -19.84
C ARG A 132 7.90 12.24 -19.65
N GLN A 133 7.39 12.89 -20.72
CA GLN A 133 5.98 13.28 -20.76
C GLN A 133 5.12 12.05 -21.07
N LEU A 134 4.30 11.65 -20.10
CA LEU A 134 3.35 10.55 -20.25
C LEU A 134 1.99 11.07 -20.73
N CYS A 135 1.28 10.27 -21.51
CA CYS A 135 -0.13 10.53 -21.76
C CYS A 135 -1.00 10.08 -20.57
N VAL A 136 -2.23 10.59 -20.50
CA VAL A 136 -3.16 10.30 -19.39
C VAL A 136 -3.38 8.80 -19.17
N ASP A 137 -3.48 8.02 -20.27
CA ASP A 137 -3.70 6.57 -20.18
C ASP A 137 -2.49 5.85 -19.54
N GLU A 138 -1.26 6.29 -19.86
CA GLU A 138 -0.03 5.74 -19.28
C GLU A 138 0.05 6.06 -17.77
N ILE A 139 -0.30 7.30 -17.38
CA ILE A 139 -0.35 7.71 -15.97
C ILE A 139 -1.40 6.87 -15.22
N VAL A 140 -2.62 6.75 -15.75
CA VAL A 140 -3.69 5.96 -15.14
C VAL A 140 -3.29 4.49 -15.00
N GLN A 141 -2.62 3.91 -16.01
CA GLN A 141 -2.13 2.54 -15.95
C GLN A 141 -1.07 2.37 -14.85
N MET A 142 -0.08 3.24 -14.80
CA MET A 142 0.98 3.22 -13.79
C MET A 142 0.40 3.35 -12.38
N GLN A 143 -0.47 4.33 -12.15
CA GLN A 143 -1.11 4.56 -10.85
C GLN A 143 -2.07 3.43 -10.44
N SER A 144 -2.76 2.81 -11.40
CA SER A 144 -3.58 1.63 -11.13
C SER A 144 -2.74 0.47 -10.62
N LEU A 145 -1.54 0.28 -11.14
CA LEU A 145 -0.62 -0.76 -10.69
C LEU A 145 0.07 -0.37 -9.36
N LYS A 146 0.67 0.81 -9.29
CA LYS A 146 1.46 1.26 -8.13
C LYS A 146 0.58 1.41 -6.89
N THR A 147 -0.63 1.91 -7.02
CA THR A 147 -1.52 2.28 -5.92
C THR A 147 -2.85 1.52 -5.93
N GLY A 148 -3.50 1.39 -7.09
CA GLY A 148 -4.85 0.84 -7.24
C GLY A 148 -4.97 -0.63 -6.81
N GLU A 149 -3.99 -1.48 -7.14
CA GLU A 149 -4.01 -2.91 -6.80
C GLU A 149 -4.00 -3.15 -5.28
N ILE A 150 -3.24 -2.35 -4.52
CA ILE A 150 -3.23 -2.43 -3.06
C ILE A 150 -4.55 -1.93 -2.46
N PHE A 151 -5.16 -0.87 -2.99
CA PHE A 151 -6.51 -0.45 -2.58
C PHE A 151 -7.56 -1.51 -2.92
N ALA A 152 -7.44 -2.18 -4.08
CA ALA A 152 -8.31 -3.30 -4.42
C ALA A 152 -8.18 -4.44 -3.41
N PHE A 153 -6.96 -4.79 -2.98
CA PHE A 153 -6.76 -5.74 -1.90
C PHE A 153 -7.44 -5.30 -0.61
N CYS A 154 -7.28 -4.03 -0.20
CA CYS A 154 -7.88 -3.52 1.04
C CYS A 154 -9.41 -3.67 1.07
N MET A 155 -10.09 -3.36 -0.04
CA MET A 155 -11.55 -3.46 -0.09
C MET A 155 -12.04 -4.90 -0.25
N VAL A 156 -11.40 -5.67 -1.12
CA VAL A 156 -11.84 -7.04 -1.45
C VAL A 156 -11.53 -8.02 -0.32
N SER A 157 -10.49 -7.79 0.49
CA SER A 157 -10.13 -8.66 1.61
C SER A 157 -11.25 -8.78 2.66
N GLY A 158 -11.95 -7.69 2.98
CA GLY A 158 -13.11 -7.73 3.86
C GLY A 158 -14.25 -8.60 3.30
N GLY A 159 -14.50 -8.51 1.99
CA GLY A 159 -15.47 -9.37 1.31
C GLY A 159 -15.06 -10.85 1.31
N ILE A 160 -13.77 -11.15 1.09
CA ILE A 160 -13.25 -12.52 1.16
C ILE A 160 -13.45 -13.10 2.56
N LEU A 161 -13.09 -12.35 3.60
CA LEU A 161 -13.26 -12.75 5.00
C LEU A 161 -14.71 -13.01 5.36
N GLY A 162 -15.64 -12.19 4.87
CA GLY A 162 -17.07 -12.29 5.17
C GLY A 162 -17.88 -13.13 4.19
N GLY A 163 -17.22 -13.86 3.25
CA GLY A 163 -17.91 -14.76 2.32
C GLY A 163 -18.75 -14.04 1.26
N ALA A 164 -18.34 -12.86 0.82
CA ALA A 164 -19.02 -12.09 -0.21
C ALA A 164 -19.17 -12.86 -1.54
N SER A 165 -20.27 -12.66 -2.23
CA SER A 165 -20.49 -13.20 -3.58
C SER A 165 -19.52 -12.56 -4.58
N LYS A 166 -19.31 -13.24 -5.71
CA LYS A 166 -18.46 -12.70 -6.80
C LYS A 166 -18.90 -11.31 -7.24
N LEU A 167 -20.21 -11.06 -7.36
CA LEU A 167 -20.75 -9.75 -7.75
C LEU A 167 -20.36 -8.65 -6.75
N GLN A 168 -20.39 -8.97 -5.45
CA GLN A 168 -19.97 -8.03 -4.39
C GLN A 168 -18.47 -7.78 -4.43
N LEU A 169 -17.65 -8.82 -4.61
CA LEU A 169 -16.20 -8.68 -4.75
C LEU A 169 -15.83 -7.83 -5.97
N ASP A 170 -16.50 -8.02 -7.12
CA ASP A 170 -16.29 -7.22 -8.32
C ASP A 170 -16.69 -5.74 -8.10
N ALA A 171 -17.79 -5.49 -7.36
CA ALA A 171 -18.19 -4.13 -6.99
C ALA A 171 -17.19 -3.44 -6.06
N LEU A 172 -16.68 -4.15 -5.04
CA LEU A 172 -15.64 -3.64 -4.14
C LEU A 172 -14.36 -3.31 -4.91
N LYS A 173 -13.97 -4.19 -5.83
CA LYS A 173 -12.78 -3.98 -6.68
C LYS A 173 -12.94 -2.75 -7.56
N LYS A 174 -14.09 -2.57 -8.21
CA LYS A 174 -14.39 -1.38 -9.02
C LYS A 174 -14.34 -0.10 -8.20
N TYR A 175 -14.94 -0.11 -7.00
CA TYR A 175 -14.89 1.02 -6.08
C TYR A 175 -13.44 1.38 -5.70
N ALA A 176 -12.63 0.38 -5.36
CA ALA A 176 -11.25 0.57 -4.96
C ALA A 176 -10.39 1.22 -6.05
N TYR A 177 -10.55 0.82 -7.30
CA TYR A 177 -9.82 1.46 -8.41
C TYR A 177 -10.27 2.91 -8.63
N GLY A 178 -11.57 3.19 -8.58
CA GLY A 178 -12.06 4.58 -8.65
C GLY A 178 -11.53 5.45 -7.53
N PHE A 179 -11.51 4.90 -6.30
CA PHE A 179 -10.92 5.57 -5.15
C PHE A 179 -9.40 5.79 -5.33
N GLY A 180 -8.66 4.78 -5.81
CA GLY A 180 -7.22 4.87 -6.04
C GLY A 180 -6.83 5.98 -7.02
N ILE A 181 -7.57 6.10 -8.13
CA ILE A 181 -7.38 7.17 -9.12
C ILE A 181 -7.67 8.54 -8.48
N ALA A 182 -8.81 8.69 -7.80
CA ALA A 182 -9.16 9.94 -7.15
C ALA A 182 -8.15 10.33 -6.05
N PHE A 183 -7.66 9.35 -5.30
CA PHE A 183 -6.65 9.55 -4.27
C PHE A 183 -5.35 10.09 -4.87
N GLN A 184 -4.90 9.52 -5.98
CA GLN A 184 -3.67 9.94 -6.64
C GLN A 184 -3.81 11.34 -7.24
N ILE A 185 -4.94 11.65 -7.91
CA ILE A 185 -5.19 12.99 -8.45
C ILE A 185 -5.12 14.05 -7.33
N VAL A 186 -5.67 13.75 -6.16
CA VAL A 186 -5.62 14.66 -5.01
C VAL A 186 -4.19 14.78 -4.47
N ASP A 187 -3.43 13.68 -4.42
CA ASP A 187 -2.04 13.68 -3.96
C ASP A 187 -1.16 14.53 -4.90
N ASP A 188 -1.31 14.36 -6.22
CA ASP A 188 -0.60 15.13 -7.24
C ASP A 188 -0.96 16.64 -7.18
N LEU A 189 -2.24 16.97 -7.01
CA LEU A 189 -2.67 18.38 -6.83
C LEU A 189 -2.08 18.99 -5.56
N LEU A 190 -2.04 18.25 -4.46
CA LEU A 190 -1.44 18.72 -3.21
C LEU A 190 0.09 18.92 -3.35
N ASP A 191 0.77 18.10 -4.14
CA ASP A 191 2.20 18.26 -4.39
C ASP A 191 2.50 19.53 -5.22
N VAL A 192 1.61 19.90 -6.13
CA VAL A 192 1.75 21.13 -6.95
C VAL A 192 1.28 22.39 -6.23
N GLU A 193 0.16 22.35 -5.49
CA GLU A 193 -0.51 23.51 -4.91
C GLU A 193 -0.24 23.69 -3.41
N GLY A 194 0.29 22.66 -2.75
CA GLY A 194 0.42 22.63 -1.29
C GLY A 194 1.62 23.40 -0.75
N ASP A 195 1.41 24.13 0.33
CA ASP A 195 2.47 24.75 1.12
C ASP A 195 3.29 23.68 1.87
N ILE A 196 4.61 23.96 2.04
CA ILE A 196 5.57 23.08 2.76
C ILE A 196 5.03 22.66 4.14
N ASP A 197 4.29 23.54 4.82
CA ASP A 197 3.69 23.28 6.14
C ASP A 197 2.55 22.24 6.10
N THR A 198 1.95 22.00 4.91
CA THR A 198 0.83 21.07 4.71
C THR A 198 1.29 19.71 4.20
N ILE A 199 2.37 19.67 3.42
CA ILE A 199 2.87 18.46 2.73
C ILE A 199 3.98 17.75 3.52
N GLY A 200 4.76 18.50 4.32
CA GLY A 200 5.88 17.97 5.11
C GLY A 200 7.13 17.60 4.28
N LYS A 201 7.15 17.91 2.97
CA LYS A 201 8.31 17.82 2.05
C LYS A 201 8.29 19.04 1.09
N PRO A 202 9.43 19.42 0.45
CA PRO A 202 9.41 20.41 -0.64
C PRO A 202 8.52 19.94 -1.78
N GLY A 203 7.62 20.80 -2.27
CA GLY A 203 6.73 20.49 -3.40
C GLY A 203 7.48 20.37 -4.72
N GLY A 204 6.87 19.70 -5.71
CA GLY A 204 7.39 19.58 -7.08
C GLY A 204 8.44 18.47 -7.28
N GLN A 205 8.47 17.46 -6.43
CA GLN A 205 9.34 16.29 -6.62
C GLN A 205 8.77 15.28 -7.62
N ASP A 206 7.44 15.31 -7.83
CA ASP A 206 6.71 14.38 -8.72
C ASP A 206 6.15 15.11 -9.97
N ALA A 207 6.56 16.36 -10.24
CA ALA A 207 6.10 17.18 -11.36
C ALA A 207 6.97 17.06 -12.62
#